data_307ca41699bc633f0a315c8c1dacffaf
#
_entry.id   307ca41699bc633f0a315c8c1dacffaf
#
_cell.length_a   1.000
_cell.length_b   1.000
_cell.length_c   1.000
_cell.angle_alpha   90.00
_cell.angle_beta   90.00
_cell.angle_gamma   90.00
#
_symmetry.space_group_name_H-M   'P 1'
#
loop_
_entity.id
_entity.type
_entity.pdbx_description
1 polymer ?
#
loop_
_entity_poly.entity_id
_entity_poly.type
_entity_poly.pdbx_seq_one_letter_code
_entity_poly.pdbx_strand_id
1 'polypeptide(L)'
;RGLGDVYKRQVTDGEFRRSWWHLDFIWGLEGIEQSTSNTGYEFHDETTRAETAKLVGKVSGNNHPFVEHFKFTRDHVSTGTQVKQTIPSPAQAFFEFLRPENIASVNKYYPSFDAFAADLVTAYRQVIADLYAAGCRTLQLDDCTWSAYADFAQHPEHIKSAGFNIQQLEKLEETSVELNNTIISDQPHDLTINTHDCRGNYHSTWAATGGYGPVADPLFTKENVTAFYLEYDTERAGGFEPLEKVPNDKYVVLGLVTSKSGQLEDREVIINRIHEAAKFHPLDKLCLSPQCGFASTEEGNILTEKQQWAKIALIKDIAKEVWG
;
A
#
# COMPACT_ATOMS: atom_id res chain seq x y z
N ARG A 1 2.79 10.98 -4.33
CA ARG A 1 3.86 11.57 -3.52
C ARG A 1 3.33 11.70 -2.10
N GLY A 2 3.68 10.78 -1.21
CA GLY A 2 3.47 10.97 0.21
C GLY A 2 4.30 12.15 0.67
N LEU A 3 3.67 13.16 1.24
CA LEU A 3 4.34 14.28 1.90
C LEU A 3 4.71 13.90 3.34
N GLY A 4 5.20 12.68 3.52
CA GLY A 4 5.78 12.29 4.79
C GLY A 4 7.07 13.06 5.01
N ASP A 5 6.99 14.08 5.78
CA ASP A 5 8.08 14.92 6.26
C ASP A 5 8.15 16.31 5.61
N VAL A 6 7.56 17.29 6.27
CA VAL A 6 7.64 18.72 5.89
C VAL A 6 9.10 19.21 5.86
N TYR A 7 10.01 18.51 6.54
CA TYR A 7 11.42 18.89 6.66
C TYR A 7 12.36 18.10 5.76
N LYS A 8 11.93 16.93 5.23
CA LYS A 8 12.74 16.17 4.28
C LYS A 8 12.01 16.10 2.95
N ARG A 9 12.56 16.75 1.94
CA ARG A 9 12.06 16.61 0.57
C ARG A 9 12.18 15.14 0.18
N GLN A 10 11.05 14.47 0.08
CA GLN A 10 10.98 13.07 -0.29
C GLN A 10 10.19 12.93 -1.58
N VAL A 11 10.66 12.10 -2.50
CA VAL A 11 10.01 11.80 -3.78
C VAL A 11 10.02 10.30 -4.03
N THR A 12 9.08 9.83 -4.85
CA THR A 12 9.08 8.49 -5.44
C THR A 12 9.40 8.59 -6.92
N ASP A 13 9.53 7.46 -7.61
CA ASP A 13 9.61 7.40 -9.08
C ASP A 13 8.27 7.76 -9.76
N GLY A 14 7.22 8.01 -8.96
CA GLY A 14 5.85 8.27 -9.43
C GLY A 14 5.20 7.06 -10.09
N GLU A 15 5.83 5.89 -9.97
CA GLU A 15 5.39 4.62 -10.57
C GLU A 15 5.28 4.69 -12.11
N PHE A 16 5.94 5.64 -12.71
CA PHE A 16 5.82 5.98 -14.13
C PHE A 16 6.19 4.84 -15.08
N ARG A 17 7.01 3.87 -14.60
CA ARG A 17 7.42 2.69 -15.40
C ARG A 17 6.51 1.49 -15.18
N ARG A 18 5.47 1.62 -14.36
CA ARG A 18 4.57 0.53 -14.01
C ARG A 18 3.25 0.66 -14.76
N SER A 19 2.78 -0.45 -15.30
CA SER A 19 1.41 -0.62 -15.79
C SER A 19 0.44 -0.82 -14.61
N TRP A 20 0.91 -1.57 -13.61
CA TRP A 20 0.23 -1.82 -12.33
C TRP A 20 1.16 -1.56 -11.15
N TRP A 21 0.66 -0.93 -10.10
CA TRP A 21 1.44 -0.65 -8.89
C TRP A 21 2.04 -1.91 -8.23
N HIS A 22 1.33 -3.05 -8.29
CA HIS A 22 1.70 -4.31 -7.65
C HIS A 22 2.18 -5.40 -8.63
N LEU A 23 1.47 -5.62 -9.76
CA LEU A 23 1.80 -6.71 -10.66
C LEU A 23 3.18 -6.53 -11.32
N ASP A 24 3.57 -5.31 -11.65
CA ASP A 24 4.91 -5.06 -12.21
C ASP A 24 6.05 -5.45 -11.26
N PHE A 25 5.84 -5.29 -9.94
CA PHE A 25 6.77 -5.81 -8.95
C PHE A 25 6.74 -7.35 -8.92
N ILE A 26 5.56 -7.94 -8.86
CA ILE A 26 5.39 -9.40 -8.80
C ILE A 26 5.99 -10.06 -10.03
N TRP A 27 5.77 -9.53 -11.22
CA TRP A 27 6.37 -10.01 -12.48
C TRP A 27 7.89 -9.82 -12.54
N GLY A 28 8.44 -8.89 -11.78
CA GLY A 28 9.87 -8.66 -11.64
C GLY A 28 10.59 -9.73 -10.82
N LEU A 29 9.89 -10.54 -10.05
CA LEU A 29 10.46 -11.66 -9.31
C LEU A 29 10.75 -12.83 -10.27
N GLU A 30 11.96 -13.42 -10.16
CA GLU A 30 12.27 -14.64 -10.90
C GLU A 30 11.28 -15.76 -10.54
N GLY A 31 10.91 -16.59 -11.50
CA GLY A 31 9.95 -17.66 -11.33
C GLY A 31 8.49 -17.26 -11.45
N ILE A 32 8.22 -15.98 -11.76
CA ILE A 32 6.88 -15.44 -12.00
C ILE A 32 6.81 -14.83 -13.40
N GLU A 33 5.69 -15.03 -14.08
CA GLU A 33 5.39 -14.43 -15.38
C GLU A 33 4.02 -13.73 -15.36
N GLN A 34 3.87 -12.74 -16.22
CA GLN A 34 2.58 -12.15 -16.54
C GLN A 34 1.63 -13.21 -17.08
N SER A 35 0.38 -13.14 -16.68
CA SER A 35 -0.68 -14.02 -17.16
C SER A 35 -1.98 -13.24 -17.29
N THR A 36 -2.99 -13.88 -17.86
CA THR A 36 -4.33 -13.33 -17.99
C THR A 36 -5.31 -14.24 -17.26
N SER A 37 -6.17 -13.65 -16.46
CA SER A 37 -7.30 -14.32 -15.81
C SER A 37 -8.57 -14.23 -16.68
N ASN A 38 -9.66 -14.82 -16.20
CA ASN A 38 -10.95 -14.74 -16.89
C ASN A 38 -11.63 -13.36 -16.67
N THR A 39 -11.37 -12.72 -15.53
CA THR A 39 -11.91 -11.41 -15.14
C THR A 39 -10.80 -10.56 -14.53
N GLY A 40 -10.93 -9.21 -14.63
CA GLY A 40 -10.10 -8.26 -13.90
C GLY A 40 -10.45 -8.21 -12.42
N TYR A 41 -9.88 -7.23 -11.71
CA TYR A 41 -10.28 -6.88 -10.36
C TYR A 41 -11.58 -6.08 -10.42
N GLU A 42 -12.51 -6.38 -9.51
CA GLU A 42 -13.78 -5.67 -9.40
C GLU A 42 -13.60 -4.37 -8.61
N PHE A 43 -14.02 -3.26 -9.20
CA PHE A 43 -14.14 -1.94 -8.56
C PHE A 43 -15.60 -1.52 -8.55
N HIS A 44 -15.94 -0.47 -7.82
CA HIS A 44 -17.34 -0.07 -7.58
C HIS A 44 -18.18 0.03 -8.86
N ASP A 45 -17.68 0.65 -9.90
CA ASP A 45 -18.42 0.85 -11.17
C ASP A 45 -17.67 0.27 -12.39
N GLU A 46 -16.59 -0.45 -12.17
CA GLU A 46 -15.70 -0.85 -13.27
C GLU A 46 -14.94 -2.14 -12.92
N THR A 47 -14.73 -2.98 -13.93
CA THR A 47 -13.82 -4.13 -13.85
C THR A 47 -12.53 -3.78 -14.58
N THR A 48 -11.40 -4.05 -13.97
CA THR A 48 -10.09 -3.76 -14.56
C THR A 48 -9.75 -4.71 -15.71
N ARG A 49 -8.61 -4.44 -16.36
CA ARG A 49 -7.98 -5.41 -17.27
C ARG A 49 -7.74 -6.75 -16.55
N ALA A 50 -7.86 -7.82 -17.29
CA ALA A 50 -7.79 -9.20 -16.76
C ALA A 50 -6.35 -9.71 -16.62
N GLU A 51 -5.42 -8.90 -16.16
CA GLU A 51 -4.04 -9.27 -15.94
C GLU A 51 -3.82 -9.86 -14.53
N THR A 52 -2.94 -10.83 -14.43
CA THR A 52 -2.57 -11.52 -13.19
C THR A 52 -1.14 -12.05 -13.30
N ALA A 53 -0.69 -12.82 -12.31
CA ALA A 53 0.60 -13.46 -12.28
C ALA A 53 0.47 -14.98 -12.20
N LYS A 54 1.41 -15.73 -12.77
CA LYS A 54 1.50 -17.19 -12.60
C LYS A 54 2.92 -17.61 -12.27
N LEU A 55 3.05 -18.66 -11.49
CA LEU A 55 4.34 -19.28 -11.25
C LEU A 55 4.78 -20.13 -12.47
N VAL A 56 6.03 -19.96 -12.86
CA VAL A 56 6.73 -20.75 -13.88
C VAL A 56 7.97 -21.46 -13.31
N GLY A 57 8.31 -21.18 -12.06
CA GLY A 57 9.42 -21.73 -11.31
C GLY A 57 9.31 -21.42 -9.82
N LYS A 58 10.37 -21.69 -9.08
CA LYS A 58 10.51 -21.21 -7.71
C LYS A 58 10.82 -19.72 -7.70
N VAL A 59 10.27 -18.99 -6.72
CA VAL A 59 10.40 -17.54 -6.63
C VAL A 59 11.79 -17.15 -6.10
N SER A 60 12.38 -16.12 -6.70
CA SER A 60 13.63 -15.50 -6.26
C SER A 60 13.60 -13.98 -6.49
N GLY A 61 14.31 -13.22 -5.66
CA GLY A 61 14.39 -11.75 -5.73
C GLY A 61 15.63 -11.22 -6.50
N ASN A 62 16.37 -12.09 -7.18
CA ASN A 62 17.59 -11.71 -7.88
C ASN A 62 17.29 -10.73 -9.03
N ASN A 63 18.17 -9.74 -9.21
CA ASN A 63 18.14 -8.81 -10.33
C ASN A 63 16.78 -8.11 -10.56
N HIS A 64 16.05 -7.81 -9.48
CA HIS A 64 14.74 -7.21 -9.58
C HIS A 64 14.79 -5.82 -10.24
N PRO A 65 13.96 -5.54 -11.27
CA PRO A 65 14.04 -4.32 -12.06
C PRO A 65 13.81 -3.03 -11.25
N PHE A 66 13.10 -3.08 -10.13
CA PHE A 66 12.87 -1.91 -9.28
C PHE A 66 14.14 -1.36 -8.64
N VAL A 67 15.20 -2.16 -8.53
CA VAL A 67 16.52 -1.67 -8.08
C VAL A 67 17.09 -0.64 -9.09
N GLU A 68 16.97 -0.93 -10.38
CA GLU A 68 17.42 0.01 -11.44
C GLU A 68 16.47 1.22 -11.53
N HIS A 69 15.17 1.05 -11.33
CA HIS A 69 14.22 2.17 -11.25
C HIS A 69 14.55 3.10 -10.08
N PHE A 70 14.88 2.54 -8.91
CA PHE A 70 15.31 3.31 -7.76
C PHE A 70 16.62 4.09 -8.04
N LYS A 71 17.63 3.42 -8.59
CA LYS A 71 18.92 4.06 -8.95
C LYS A 71 18.70 5.24 -9.91
N PHE A 72 17.88 5.04 -10.94
CA PHE A 72 17.53 6.11 -11.86
C PHE A 72 16.92 7.32 -11.13
N THR A 73 15.94 7.10 -10.28
CA THR A 73 15.29 8.18 -9.53
C THR A 73 16.29 8.88 -8.61
N ARG A 74 17.09 8.12 -7.85
CA ARG A 74 18.14 8.63 -6.97
C ARG A 74 19.11 9.56 -7.71
N ASP A 75 19.54 9.17 -8.91
CA ASP A 75 20.55 9.89 -9.68
C ASP A 75 19.97 11.15 -10.38
N HIS A 76 18.64 11.33 -10.40
CA HIS A 76 17.97 12.46 -11.05
C HIS A 76 17.25 13.41 -10.08
N VAL A 77 17.33 13.18 -8.77
CA VAL A 77 16.75 14.11 -7.79
C VAL A 77 17.73 15.23 -7.40
N SER A 78 17.16 16.34 -6.94
CA SER A 78 17.97 17.47 -6.45
C SER A 78 18.70 17.09 -5.16
N THR A 79 19.88 17.68 -4.94
CA THR A 79 20.65 17.52 -3.70
C THR A 79 19.77 17.80 -2.48
N GLY A 80 19.85 16.92 -1.48
CA GLY A 80 19.03 16.98 -0.25
C GLY A 80 17.62 16.44 -0.38
N THR A 81 17.27 15.84 -1.55
CA THR A 81 15.99 15.11 -1.72
C THR A 81 16.22 13.62 -1.46
N GLN A 82 15.40 13.04 -0.61
CA GLN A 82 15.38 11.58 -0.37
C GLN A 82 14.48 10.88 -1.39
N VAL A 83 14.87 9.71 -1.83
CA VAL A 83 14.03 8.84 -2.64
C VAL A 83 13.39 7.78 -1.75
N LYS A 84 12.07 7.71 -1.78
CA LYS A 84 11.28 6.63 -1.20
C LYS A 84 10.94 5.63 -2.31
N GLN A 85 11.17 4.35 -2.06
CA GLN A 85 10.72 3.27 -2.93
C GLN A 85 9.39 2.71 -2.43
N THR A 86 8.45 2.49 -3.33
CA THR A 86 7.18 1.78 -3.08
C THR A 86 7.24 0.40 -3.70
N ILE A 87 6.79 -0.61 -2.95
CA ILE A 87 6.62 -1.99 -3.43
C ILE A 87 5.32 -2.53 -2.82
N PRO A 88 4.61 -3.48 -3.46
CA PRO A 88 3.51 -4.17 -2.78
C PRO A 88 4.05 -4.90 -1.55
N SER A 89 3.22 -5.04 -0.52
CA SER A 89 3.58 -5.87 0.63
C SER A 89 3.72 -7.36 0.21
N PRO A 90 4.49 -8.18 0.96
CA PRO A 90 4.49 -9.61 0.70
C PRO A 90 3.11 -10.26 0.94
N ALA A 91 2.29 -9.71 1.85
CA ALA A 91 0.90 -10.13 2.03
C ALA A 91 0.08 -9.88 0.77
N GLN A 92 0.21 -8.71 0.14
CA GLN A 92 -0.46 -8.39 -1.13
C GLN A 92 -0.03 -9.34 -2.26
N ALA A 93 1.27 -9.62 -2.38
CA ALA A 93 1.76 -10.57 -3.38
C ALA A 93 1.29 -12.00 -3.09
N PHE A 94 1.28 -12.43 -1.83
CA PHE A 94 0.77 -13.74 -1.43
C PHE A 94 -0.73 -13.87 -1.75
N PHE A 95 -1.51 -12.83 -1.46
CA PHE A 95 -2.96 -12.79 -1.72
C PHE A 95 -3.27 -12.92 -3.22
N GLU A 96 -2.45 -12.36 -4.11
CA GLU A 96 -2.59 -12.53 -5.56
C GLU A 96 -2.54 -14.00 -5.97
N PHE A 97 -1.72 -14.84 -5.32
CA PHE A 97 -1.60 -16.25 -5.62
C PHE A 97 -2.66 -17.14 -4.94
N LEU A 98 -3.49 -16.57 -4.04
CA LEU A 98 -4.67 -17.24 -3.51
C LEU A 98 -5.89 -17.14 -4.44
N ARG A 99 -5.83 -16.32 -5.47
CA ARG A 99 -6.90 -16.25 -6.48
C ARG A 99 -7.06 -17.62 -7.15
N PRO A 100 -8.30 -18.09 -7.38
CA PRO A 100 -8.57 -19.43 -7.90
C PRO A 100 -7.78 -19.80 -9.16
N GLU A 101 -7.59 -18.85 -10.06
CA GLU A 101 -6.86 -19.02 -11.31
C GLU A 101 -5.35 -19.24 -11.12
N ASN A 102 -4.78 -18.80 -10.00
CA ASN A 102 -3.34 -18.85 -9.71
C ASN A 102 -2.94 -20.06 -8.86
N ILE A 103 -3.86 -20.65 -8.09
CA ILE A 103 -3.61 -21.79 -7.17
C ILE A 103 -2.93 -22.95 -7.87
N ALA A 104 -3.37 -23.30 -9.07
CA ALA A 104 -2.81 -24.43 -9.82
C ALA A 104 -1.31 -24.22 -10.14
N SER A 105 -0.89 -22.98 -10.39
CA SER A 105 0.51 -22.66 -10.65
C SER A 105 1.36 -22.79 -9.38
N VAL A 106 0.83 -22.40 -8.21
CA VAL A 106 1.52 -22.59 -6.92
C VAL A 106 1.73 -24.08 -6.65
N ASN A 107 0.66 -24.87 -6.72
CA ASN A 107 0.70 -26.31 -6.43
C ASN A 107 1.63 -27.10 -7.37
N LYS A 108 1.96 -26.55 -8.53
CA LYS A 108 2.91 -27.17 -9.47
C LYS A 108 4.36 -27.10 -8.98
N TYR A 109 4.74 -26.01 -8.30
CA TYR A 109 6.14 -25.74 -7.94
C TYR A 109 6.42 -25.83 -6.43
N TYR A 110 5.36 -25.82 -5.62
CA TYR A 110 5.44 -25.83 -4.15
C TYR A 110 4.56 -26.95 -3.54
N PRO A 111 5.07 -27.64 -2.52
CA PRO A 111 4.28 -28.68 -1.82
C PRO A 111 3.15 -28.09 -0.96
N SER A 112 3.23 -26.81 -0.60
CA SER A 112 2.23 -26.09 0.19
C SER A 112 2.36 -24.58 -0.04
N PHE A 113 1.33 -23.84 0.34
CA PHE A 113 1.36 -22.36 0.39
C PHE A 113 2.37 -21.84 1.43
N ASP A 114 2.61 -22.55 2.53
CA ASP A 114 3.63 -22.16 3.51
C ASP A 114 5.05 -22.22 2.91
N ALA A 115 5.33 -23.24 2.08
CA ALA A 115 6.60 -23.34 1.36
C ALA A 115 6.76 -22.22 0.31
N PHE A 116 5.69 -21.82 -0.36
CA PHE A 116 5.68 -20.67 -1.26
C PHE A 116 5.90 -19.36 -0.49
N ALA A 117 5.21 -19.18 0.64
CA ALA A 117 5.36 -18.00 1.50
C ALA A 117 6.80 -17.83 1.98
N ALA A 118 7.48 -18.90 2.38
CA ALA A 118 8.88 -18.86 2.82
C ALA A 118 9.83 -18.40 1.69
N ASP A 119 9.66 -18.91 0.46
CA ASP A 119 10.47 -18.48 -0.69
C ASP A 119 10.12 -17.03 -1.08
N LEU A 120 8.84 -16.62 -1.01
CA LEU A 120 8.40 -15.27 -1.28
C LEU A 120 9.06 -14.26 -0.30
N VAL A 121 9.06 -14.56 1.00
CA VAL A 121 9.74 -13.76 2.02
C VAL A 121 11.24 -13.65 1.71
N THR A 122 11.88 -14.75 1.34
CA THR A 122 13.30 -14.76 0.96
C THR A 122 13.55 -13.87 -0.24
N ALA A 123 12.69 -13.93 -1.25
CA ALA A 123 12.79 -13.09 -2.45
C ALA A 123 12.63 -11.60 -2.11
N TYR A 124 11.65 -11.24 -1.27
CA TYR A 124 11.48 -9.85 -0.81
C TYR A 124 12.68 -9.34 -0.02
N ARG A 125 13.23 -10.15 0.89
CA ARG A 125 14.45 -9.78 1.62
C ARG A 125 15.63 -9.51 0.70
N GLN A 126 15.78 -10.29 -0.38
CA GLN A 126 16.82 -10.05 -1.38
C GLN A 126 16.60 -8.70 -2.10
N VAL A 127 15.39 -8.42 -2.56
CA VAL A 127 15.06 -7.14 -3.22
C VAL A 127 15.28 -5.96 -2.28
N ILE A 128 14.88 -6.06 -1.00
CA ILE A 128 15.09 -5.02 0.00
C ILE A 128 16.58 -4.78 0.25
N ALA A 129 17.38 -5.85 0.35
CA ALA A 129 18.83 -5.75 0.53
C ALA A 129 19.49 -5.06 -0.68
N ASP A 130 19.08 -5.38 -1.89
CA ASP A 130 19.60 -4.75 -3.12
C ASP A 130 19.20 -3.27 -3.22
N LEU A 131 17.96 -2.93 -2.86
CA LEU A 131 17.50 -1.54 -2.76
C LEU A 131 18.29 -0.77 -1.69
N TYR A 132 18.51 -1.38 -0.52
CA TYR A 132 19.31 -0.77 0.53
C TYR A 132 20.77 -0.53 0.09
N ALA A 133 21.38 -1.53 -0.55
CA ALA A 133 22.73 -1.40 -1.13
C ALA A 133 22.79 -0.32 -2.23
N ALA A 134 21.70 -0.12 -2.99
CA ALA A 134 21.55 0.97 -3.94
C ALA A 134 21.36 2.35 -3.29
N GLY A 135 21.22 2.43 -1.96
CA GLY A 135 21.09 3.68 -1.20
C GLY A 135 19.65 4.00 -0.75
N CYS A 136 18.69 3.08 -0.90
CA CYS A 136 17.34 3.23 -0.35
C CYS A 136 17.39 3.29 1.18
N ARG A 137 16.71 4.27 1.77
CA ARG A 137 16.59 4.45 3.23
C ARG A 137 15.14 4.66 3.67
N THR A 138 14.21 4.66 2.72
CA THR A 138 12.77 4.70 3.00
C THR A 138 12.05 3.80 2.01
N LEU A 139 11.38 2.80 2.55
CA LEU A 139 10.56 1.84 1.82
C LEU A 139 9.10 2.00 2.26
N GLN A 140 8.18 1.90 1.34
CA GLN A 140 6.75 1.82 1.62
C GLN A 140 6.21 0.50 1.06
N LEU A 141 5.56 -0.26 1.93
CA LEU A 141 4.80 -1.44 1.58
C LEU A 141 3.37 -1.00 1.25
N ASP A 142 2.94 -1.18 0.01
CA ASP A 142 1.57 -0.91 -0.39
C ASP A 142 0.74 -2.19 -0.19
N ASP A 143 -0.27 -2.12 0.68
CA ASP A 143 -1.01 -3.28 1.18
C ASP A 143 -2.51 -3.06 1.19
N CYS A 144 -3.19 -3.45 0.13
CA CYS A 144 -4.64 -3.38 0.04
C CYS A 144 -5.36 -4.60 0.65
N THR A 145 -4.63 -5.57 1.23
CA THR A 145 -5.25 -6.75 1.86
C THR A 145 -6.09 -6.37 3.07
N TRP A 146 -5.63 -5.39 3.86
CA TRP A 146 -6.34 -4.91 5.03
C TRP A 146 -7.68 -4.28 4.71
N SER A 147 -7.77 -3.55 3.60
CA SER A 147 -9.05 -3.00 3.15
C SER A 147 -10.00 -4.08 2.64
N ALA A 148 -9.48 -5.13 2.01
CA ALA A 148 -10.29 -6.29 1.64
C ALA A 148 -10.83 -7.01 2.89
N TYR A 149 -10.01 -7.20 3.92
CA TYR A 149 -10.45 -7.80 5.19
C TYR A 149 -11.49 -6.93 5.91
N ALA A 150 -11.32 -5.60 5.93
CA ALA A 150 -12.31 -4.69 6.49
C ALA A 150 -13.64 -4.71 5.74
N ASP A 151 -13.61 -4.81 4.41
CA ASP A 151 -14.80 -4.97 3.57
C ASP A 151 -15.49 -6.30 3.86
N PHE A 152 -14.74 -7.39 3.92
CA PHE A 152 -15.25 -8.73 4.24
C PHE A 152 -15.92 -8.80 5.62
N ALA A 153 -15.41 -8.08 6.60
CA ALA A 153 -16.03 -8.00 7.93
C ALA A 153 -17.38 -7.28 7.92
N GLN A 154 -17.58 -6.31 7.02
CA GLN A 154 -18.84 -5.59 6.85
C GLN A 154 -19.78 -6.27 5.84
N HIS A 155 -19.24 -7.00 4.88
CA HIS A 155 -19.94 -7.66 3.78
C HIS A 155 -19.57 -9.15 3.74
N PRO A 156 -20.11 -9.97 4.67
CA PRO A 156 -19.76 -11.41 4.73
C PRO A 156 -20.05 -12.19 3.45
N GLU A 157 -20.98 -11.70 2.61
CA GLU A 157 -21.23 -12.25 1.29
C GLU A 157 -20.01 -12.14 0.36
N HIS A 158 -19.18 -11.10 0.50
CA HIS A 158 -17.97 -10.92 -0.28
C HIS A 158 -16.90 -11.96 0.07
N ILE A 159 -16.82 -12.40 1.33
CA ILE A 159 -15.91 -13.50 1.76
C ILE A 159 -16.15 -14.74 0.89
N LYS A 160 -17.42 -15.12 0.75
CA LYS A 160 -17.81 -16.30 -0.01
C LYS A 160 -17.55 -16.12 -1.50
N SER A 161 -17.83 -14.93 -2.02
CA SER A 161 -17.54 -14.61 -3.45
C SER A 161 -16.04 -14.63 -3.74
N ALA A 162 -15.21 -14.25 -2.78
CA ALA A 162 -13.76 -14.36 -2.87
C ALA A 162 -13.22 -15.79 -2.67
N GLY A 163 -14.10 -16.76 -2.36
CA GLY A 163 -13.75 -18.17 -2.21
C GLY A 163 -13.28 -18.56 -0.79
N PHE A 164 -13.52 -17.73 0.22
CA PHE A 164 -13.10 -17.94 1.60
C PHE A 164 -14.28 -18.17 2.55
N ASN A 165 -13.97 -18.54 3.77
CA ASN A 165 -14.88 -18.51 4.93
C ASN A 165 -14.22 -17.69 6.06
N ILE A 166 -14.96 -17.45 7.16
CA ILE A 166 -14.52 -16.59 8.25
C ILE A 166 -13.25 -17.11 8.95
N GLN A 167 -13.10 -18.41 9.15
CA GLN A 167 -11.89 -18.99 9.78
C GLN A 167 -10.66 -18.85 8.88
N GLN A 168 -10.86 -18.93 7.57
CA GLN A 168 -9.79 -18.69 6.60
C GLN A 168 -9.38 -17.22 6.59
N LEU A 169 -10.34 -16.29 6.77
CA LEU A 169 -10.08 -14.86 6.85
C LEU A 169 -9.18 -14.53 8.06
N GLU A 170 -9.56 -14.98 9.26
CA GLU A 170 -8.75 -14.79 10.48
C GLU A 170 -7.32 -15.31 10.31
N LYS A 171 -7.17 -16.49 9.69
CA LYS A 171 -5.85 -17.06 9.41
C LYS A 171 -5.08 -16.22 8.37
N LEU A 172 -5.75 -15.65 7.38
CA LEU A 172 -5.11 -14.78 6.38
C LEU A 172 -4.61 -13.48 7.00
N GLU A 173 -5.36 -12.87 7.92
CA GLU A 173 -4.91 -11.69 8.66
C GLU A 173 -3.63 -12.00 9.46
N GLU A 174 -3.59 -13.12 10.18
CA GLU A 174 -2.39 -13.55 10.92
C GLU A 174 -1.21 -13.81 9.97
N THR A 175 -1.45 -14.48 8.84
CA THR A 175 -0.43 -14.73 7.82
C THR A 175 0.09 -13.43 7.21
N SER A 176 -0.78 -12.45 6.96
CA SER A 176 -0.38 -11.13 6.45
C SER A 176 0.56 -10.40 7.39
N VAL A 177 0.22 -10.36 8.69
CA VAL A 177 1.13 -9.79 9.72
C VAL A 177 2.46 -10.53 9.75
N GLU A 178 2.45 -11.86 9.72
CA GLU A 178 3.66 -12.67 9.77
C GLU A 178 4.57 -12.41 8.56
N LEU A 179 4.00 -12.40 7.34
CA LEU A 179 4.74 -12.13 6.11
C LEU A 179 5.38 -10.73 6.13
N ASN A 180 4.58 -9.70 6.45
CA ASN A 180 5.04 -8.32 6.49
C ASN A 180 6.11 -8.14 7.58
N ASN A 181 5.89 -8.63 8.79
CA ASN A 181 6.87 -8.51 9.88
C ASN A 181 8.16 -9.28 9.61
N THR A 182 8.07 -10.43 8.94
CA THR A 182 9.26 -11.24 8.64
C THR A 182 10.22 -10.52 7.70
N ILE A 183 9.72 -9.72 6.75
CA ILE A 183 10.60 -8.93 5.87
C ILE A 183 11.09 -7.63 6.55
N ILE A 184 10.37 -7.14 7.56
CA ILE A 184 10.73 -5.94 8.32
C ILE A 184 11.81 -6.27 9.37
N SER A 185 11.73 -7.46 9.98
CA SER A 185 12.70 -7.90 10.98
C SER A 185 14.09 -8.01 10.37
N ASP A 186 15.10 -7.76 11.17
CA ASP A 186 16.51 -7.85 10.78
C ASP A 186 16.97 -6.85 9.69
N GLN A 187 16.16 -5.83 9.38
CA GLN A 187 16.58 -4.76 8.48
C GLN A 187 17.52 -3.76 9.18
N PRO A 188 18.39 -3.09 8.44
CA PRO A 188 19.24 -2.04 9.00
C PRO A 188 18.45 -0.95 9.71
N HIS A 189 18.92 -0.48 10.87
CA HIS A 189 18.24 0.52 11.70
C HIS A 189 17.98 1.85 11.01
N ASP A 190 18.74 2.18 9.97
CA ASP A 190 18.57 3.40 9.16
C ASP A 190 17.66 3.20 7.94
N LEU A 191 17.05 2.03 7.77
CA LEU A 191 15.99 1.78 6.80
C LEU A 191 14.63 1.98 7.45
N THR A 192 13.95 3.06 7.08
CA THR A 192 12.57 3.31 7.50
C THR A 192 11.61 2.50 6.62
N ILE A 193 10.74 1.69 7.22
CA ILE A 193 9.71 0.92 6.52
C ILE A 193 8.35 1.38 7.00
N ASN A 194 7.50 1.76 6.05
CA ASN A 194 6.12 2.21 6.26
C ASN A 194 5.15 1.29 5.54
N THR A 195 3.89 1.27 5.94
CA THR A 195 2.82 0.62 5.19
C THR A 195 1.82 1.64 4.66
N HIS A 196 1.21 1.36 3.52
CA HIS A 196 0.09 2.12 2.97
C HIS A 196 -1.08 1.19 2.73
N ASP A 197 -2.22 1.53 3.32
CA ASP A 197 -3.48 0.81 3.13
C ASP A 197 -4.55 1.76 2.57
N CYS A 198 -4.97 1.48 1.35
CA CYS A 198 -6.06 2.17 0.67
C CYS A 198 -7.17 1.18 0.28
N ARG A 199 -8.28 1.71 -0.18
CA ARG A 199 -9.46 0.91 -0.58
C ARG A 199 -9.57 0.70 -2.08
N GLY A 200 -8.42 0.71 -2.74
CA GLY A 200 -8.33 0.67 -4.20
C GLY A 200 -8.35 2.07 -4.82
N ASN A 201 -7.60 2.21 -5.90
CA ASN A 201 -7.50 3.44 -6.66
C ASN A 201 -7.26 3.10 -8.13
N TYR A 202 -8.32 2.99 -8.89
CA TYR A 202 -8.30 2.68 -10.31
C TYR A 202 -9.27 3.60 -11.04
N HIS A 203 -8.79 4.35 -12.02
CA HIS A 203 -9.61 5.23 -12.88
C HIS A 203 -10.62 6.10 -12.09
N SER A 204 -10.19 6.60 -10.91
CA SER A 204 -11.01 7.40 -9.97
C SER A 204 -12.10 6.64 -9.21
N THR A 205 -12.12 5.32 -9.22
CA THR A 205 -13.02 4.50 -8.42
C THR A 205 -12.27 3.71 -7.33
N TRP A 206 -12.99 2.90 -6.55
CA TRP A 206 -12.48 2.13 -5.42
C TRP A 206 -12.98 0.68 -5.47
N ALA A 207 -12.29 -0.24 -4.79
CA ALA A 207 -12.63 -1.66 -4.75
C ALA A 207 -13.31 -2.08 -3.44
N ALA A 208 -12.93 -1.48 -2.31
CA ALA A 208 -13.37 -1.90 -0.98
C ALA A 208 -14.01 -0.75 -0.22
N THR A 209 -14.82 -1.11 0.79
CA THR A 209 -15.44 -0.19 1.74
C THR A 209 -15.17 -0.66 3.19
N GLY A 210 -15.46 0.20 4.16
CA GLY A 210 -15.34 -0.14 5.56
C GLY A 210 -14.23 0.61 6.29
N GLY A 211 -14.51 0.89 7.57
CA GLY A 211 -13.53 1.48 8.48
C GLY A 211 -12.49 0.46 8.97
N TYR A 212 -11.43 0.96 9.59
CA TYR A 212 -10.33 0.12 10.09
C TYR A 212 -10.68 -0.68 11.37
N GLY A 213 -11.86 -0.47 11.99
CA GLY A 213 -12.25 -1.13 13.24
C GLY A 213 -12.02 -2.63 13.26
N PRO A 214 -12.54 -3.41 12.29
CA PRO A 214 -12.38 -4.87 12.26
C PRO A 214 -10.92 -5.34 12.19
N VAL A 215 -10.06 -4.61 11.52
CA VAL A 215 -8.65 -4.96 11.28
C VAL A 215 -7.67 -4.23 12.20
N ALA A 216 -8.15 -3.37 13.10
CA ALA A 216 -7.32 -2.50 13.92
C ALA A 216 -6.34 -3.27 14.82
N ASP A 217 -6.78 -4.37 15.41
CA ASP A 217 -5.90 -5.16 16.28
C ASP A 217 -4.75 -5.82 15.50
N PRO A 218 -4.97 -6.62 14.45
CA PRO A 218 -3.86 -7.21 13.71
C PRO A 218 -2.99 -6.15 13.01
N LEU A 219 -3.59 -5.16 12.37
CA LEU A 219 -2.85 -4.15 11.62
C LEU A 219 -2.04 -3.22 12.54
N PHE A 220 -2.71 -2.53 13.47
CA PHE A 220 -2.06 -1.45 14.20
C PHE A 220 -1.21 -1.92 15.38
N THR A 221 -1.63 -3.03 16.06
CA THR A 221 -0.89 -3.49 17.24
C THR A 221 0.23 -4.45 16.92
N LYS A 222 0.18 -5.14 15.77
CA LYS A 222 1.13 -6.23 15.47
C LYS A 222 2.09 -5.90 14.32
N GLU A 223 1.75 -5.01 13.39
CA GLU A 223 2.63 -4.70 12.27
C GLU A 223 3.76 -3.74 12.67
N ASN A 224 5.01 -4.14 12.42
CA ASN A 224 6.22 -3.47 12.92
C ASN A 224 6.73 -2.34 12.00
N VAL A 225 5.83 -1.57 11.40
CA VAL A 225 6.19 -0.43 10.56
C VAL A 225 6.43 0.84 11.38
N THR A 226 7.10 1.83 10.77
CA THR A 226 7.34 3.15 11.38
C THR A 226 6.11 4.05 11.26
N ALA A 227 5.40 3.96 10.14
CA ALA A 227 4.22 4.79 9.87
C ALA A 227 3.15 4.02 9.08
N PHE A 228 1.90 4.34 9.38
CA PHE A 228 0.72 3.88 8.65
C PHE A 228 0.19 5.01 7.77
N TYR A 229 0.14 4.81 6.46
CA TYR A 229 -0.48 5.72 5.49
C TYR A 229 -1.90 5.21 5.20
N LEU A 230 -2.90 5.89 5.72
CA LEU A 230 -4.27 5.39 5.76
C LEU A 230 -5.22 6.24 4.93
N GLU A 231 -6.09 5.60 4.16
CA GLU A 231 -7.16 6.28 3.43
C GLU A 231 -8.27 6.72 4.38
N TYR A 232 -8.56 8.03 4.37
CA TYR A 232 -9.64 8.67 5.13
C TYR A 232 -10.31 9.81 4.33
N ASP A 233 -10.31 9.74 3.00
CA ASP A 233 -10.80 10.80 2.13
C ASP A 233 -12.33 10.98 2.15
N THR A 234 -13.08 9.93 2.45
CA THR A 234 -14.55 9.93 2.47
C THR A 234 -15.10 9.12 3.66
N GLU A 235 -16.40 9.21 3.90
CA GLU A 235 -17.12 8.43 4.93
C GLU A 235 -16.99 6.92 4.73
N ARG A 236 -16.68 6.45 3.52
CA ARG A 236 -16.40 5.05 3.18
C ARG A 236 -15.27 4.45 4.04
N ALA A 237 -14.34 5.27 4.50
CA ALA A 237 -13.22 4.85 5.33
C ALA A 237 -13.55 4.74 6.83
N GLY A 238 -14.77 5.09 7.27
CA GLY A 238 -15.17 5.08 8.67
C GLY A 238 -14.57 6.24 9.49
N GLY A 239 -14.69 6.15 10.81
CA GLY A 239 -14.18 7.11 11.78
C GLY A 239 -12.73 6.87 12.20
N PHE A 240 -12.23 7.73 13.10
CA PHE A 240 -10.84 7.70 13.57
C PHE A 240 -10.63 6.89 14.85
N GLU A 241 -11.69 6.36 15.46
CA GLU A 241 -11.63 5.60 16.72
C GLU A 241 -10.60 4.44 16.66
N PRO A 242 -10.44 3.71 15.53
CA PRO A 242 -9.45 2.64 15.44
C PRO A 242 -8.00 3.10 15.67
N LEU A 243 -7.71 4.38 15.49
CA LEU A 243 -6.37 4.94 15.72
C LEU A 243 -5.90 4.86 17.18
N GLU A 244 -6.82 4.66 18.15
CA GLU A 244 -6.46 4.37 19.55
C GLU A 244 -5.58 3.11 19.70
N LYS A 245 -5.64 2.20 18.71
CA LYS A 245 -4.82 0.98 18.69
C LYS A 245 -3.42 1.19 18.17
N VAL A 246 -3.14 2.31 17.51
CA VAL A 246 -1.81 2.63 16.99
C VAL A 246 -0.89 2.99 18.16
N PRO A 247 0.28 2.32 18.32
CA PRO A 247 1.25 2.70 19.34
C PRO A 247 1.70 4.16 19.21
N ASN A 248 1.82 4.88 20.33
CA ASN A 248 2.10 6.32 20.36
C ASN A 248 3.46 6.73 19.78
N ASP A 249 4.37 5.80 19.57
CA ASP A 249 5.67 6.05 18.94
C ASP A 249 5.61 6.00 17.41
N LYS A 250 4.55 5.44 16.83
CA LYS A 250 4.36 5.34 15.38
C LYS A 250 3.66 6.57 14.79
N TYR A 251 3.90 6.82 13.52
CA TYR A 251 3.23 7.89 12.78
C TYR A 251 1.98 7.37 12.07
N VAL A 252 0.97 8.23 11.96
CA VAL A 252 -0.21 8.02 11.12
C VAL A 252 -0.28 9.14 10.09
N VAL A 253 -0.26 8.77 8.82
CA VAL A 253 -0.41 9.70 7.71
C VAL A 253 -1.85 9.64 7.22
N LEU A 254 -2.60 10.69 7.54
CA LEU A 254 -4.02 10.80 7.23
C LEU A 254 -4.22 11.16 5.76
N GLY A 255 -4.69 10.24 4.98
CA GLY A 255 -5.06 10.42 3.57
C GLY A 255 -6.43 11.08 3.44
N LEU A 256 -6.54 12.35 3.83
CA LEU A 256 -7.81 13.10 3.87
C LEU A 256 -8.19 13.76 2.55
N VAL A 257 -7.26 13.89 1.63
CA VAL A 257 -7.48 14.55 0.34
C VAL A 257 -7.62 13.50 -0.75
N THR A 258 -8.77 13.46 -1.41
CA THR A 258 -9.02 12.45 -2.44
C THR A 258 -8.17 12.67 -3.70
N SER A 259 -7.62 11.60 -4.25
CA SER A 259 -7.04 11.60 -5.60
C SER A 259 -8.03 11.13 -6.68
N LYS A 260 -9.29 10.86 -6.31
CA LYS A 260 -10.33 10.33 -7.21
C LYS A 260 -11.18 11.42 -7.85
N SER A 261 -11.15 12.66 -7.33
CA SER A 261 -11.93 13.80 -7.82
C SER A 261 -11.08 15.04 -7.93
N GLY A 262 -11.30 15.83 -9.00
CA GLY A 262 -10.64 17.13 -9.20
C GLY A 262 -11.18 18.26 -8.31
N GLN A 263 -12.27 18.03 -7.58
CA GLN A 263 -12.81 19.01 -6.63
C GLN A 263 -11.83 19.22 -5.49
N LEU A 264 -11.54 20.48 -5.17
CA LEU A 264 -10.70 20.82 -4.04
C LEU A 264 -11.52 20.71 -2.75
N GLU A 265 -10.95 20.08 -1.75
CA GLU A 265 -11.55 19.95 -0.42
C GLU A 265 -11.61 21.30 0.30
N ASP A 266 -12.61 21.45 1.18
CA ASP A 266 -12.69 22.59 2.07
C ASP A 266 -11.58 22.49 3.13
N ARG A 267 -10.79 23.56 3.24
CA ARG A 267 -9.63 23.65 4.13
C ARG A 267 -9.99 23.44 5.59
N GLU A 268 -11.05 24.10 6.06
CA GLU A 268 -11.48 24.02 7.46
C GLU A 268 -12.03 22.64 7.81
N VAL A 269 -12.67 21.98 6.85
CA VAL A 269 -13.12 20.58 7.01
C VAL A 269 -11.91 19.66 7.23
N ILE A 270 -10.85 19.80 6.43
CA ILE A 270 -9.64 18.97 6.60
C ILE A 270 -8.97 19.25 7.96
N ILE A 271 -8.83 20.52 8.36
CA ILE A 271 -8.25 20.88 9.67
C ILE A 271 -9.07 20.28 10.82
N ASN A 272 -10.40 20.40 10.77
CA ASN A 272 -11.28 19.84 11.78
C ASN A 272 -11.13 18.31 11.87
N ARG A 273 -11.01 17.60 10.74
CA ARG A 273 -10.79 16.16 10.71
C ARG A 273 -9.41 15.75 11.26
N ILE A 274 -8.37 16.56 11.07
CA ILE A 274 -7.07 16.33 11.73
C ILE A 274 -7.22 16.45 13.25
N HIS A 275 -7.93 17.48 13.75
CA HIS A 275 -8.18 17.63 15.19
C HIS A 275 -9.11 16.57 15.75
N GLU A 276 -10.01 16.02 14.96
CA GLU A 276 -10.82 14.86 15.33
C GLU A 276 -9.93 13.62 15.50
N ALA A 277 -9.07 13.32 14.54
CA ALA A 277 -8.10 12.22 14.62
C ALA A 277 -7.15 12.39 15.82
N ALA A 278 -6.79 13.63 16.16
CA ALA A 278 -5.94 13.94 17.31
C ALA A 278 -6.56 13.63 18.68
N LYS A 279 -7.85 13.28 18.75
CA LYS A 279 -8.48 12.76 19.96
C LYS A 279 -8.10 11.30 20.24
N PHE A 280 -7.63 10.58 19.23
CA PHE A 280 -7.35 9.15 19.26
C PHE A 280 -5.86 8.83 19.11
N HIS A 281 -5.07 9.75 18.51
CA HIS A 281 -3.63 9.56 18.34
C HIS A 281 -2.91 10.92 18.47
N PRO A 282 -1.69 11.00 19.08
CA PRO A 282 -1.01 12.28 19.33
C PRO A 282 -0.83 13.13 18.08
N LEU A 283 -1.17 14.41 18.14
CA LEU A 283 -1.11 15.34 16.99
C LEU A 283 0.29 15.45 16.37
N ASP A 284 1.34 15.36 17.17
CA ASP A 284 2.74 15.39 16.73
C ASP A 284 3.18 14.08 16.02
N LYS A 285 2.31 13.08 16.04
CA LYS A 285 2.44 11.81 15.31
C LYS A 285 1.50 11.69 14.11
N LEU A 286 0.64 12.69 13.90
CA LEU A 286 -0.22 12.77 12.72
C LEU A 286 0.46 13.54 11.60
N CYS A 287 0.21 13.12 10.37
CA CYS A 287 0.62 13.79 9.14
C CYS A 287 -0.55 13.85 8.17
N LEU A 288 -0.46 14.67 7.14
CA LEU A 288 -1.49 14.82 6.10
C LEU A 288 -0.96 14.42 4.73
N SER A 289 -1.77 13.69 3.97
CA SER A 289 -1.47 13.31 2.58
C SER A 289 -2.73 13.22 1.71
N PRO A 290 -2.58 13.09 0.38
CA PRO A 290 -3.63 12.47 -0.43
C PRO A 290 -3.87 11.03 0.04
N GLN A 291 -5.08 10.51 -0.21
CA GLN A 291 -5.42 9.14 0.21
C GLN A 291 -4.60 8.08 -0.55
N CYS A 292 -4.15 8.41 -1.77
CA CYS A 292 -3.33 7.56 -2.64
C CYS A 292 -2.50 8.43 -3.59
N GLY A 293 -1.75 7.82 -4.50
CA GLY A 293 -1.22 8.50 -5.68
C GLY A 293 -2.33 8.97 -6.62
N PHE A 294 -1.98 9.81 -7.59
CA PHE A 294 -2.92 10.30 -8.61
C PHE A 294 -2.98 9.39 -9.84
N ALA A 295 -2.22 8.32 -9.86
CA ALA A 295 -2.24 7.24 -10.83
C ALA A 295 -1.62 6.00 -10.19
N SER A 296 -2.42 4.96 -9.95
CA SER A 296 -1.97 3.67 -9.39
C SER A 296 -1.82 2.61 -10.50
N THR A 297 -2.34 2.90 -11.68
CA THR A 297 -2.20 2.13 -12.91
C THR A 297 -1.93 3.10 -14.07
N GLU A 298 -1.57 2.58 -15.24
CA GLU A 298 -1.27 3.42 -16.42
C GLU A 298 -2.46 4.24 -16.91
N GLU A 299 -3.70 3.82 -16.63
CA GLU A 299 -4.91 4.58 -16.96
C GLU A 299 -4.97 5.91 -16.19
N GLY A 300 -4.43 5.94 -14.97
CA GLY A 300 -4.48 7.11 -14.10
C GLY A 300 -5.88 7.45 -13.59
N ASN A 301 -6.01 8.61 -12.97
CA ASN A 301 -7.27 9.16 -12.49
C ASN A 301 -7.73 10.33 -13.39
N ILE A 302 -9.01 10.71 -13.27
CA ILE A 302 -9.63 11.74 -14.11
C ILE A 302 -9.14 13.18 -13.84
N LEU A 303 -8.34 13.40 -12.81
CA LEU A 303 -7.83 14.71 -12.45
C LEU A 303 -6.87 15.25 -13.51
N THR A 304 -6.99 16.54 -13.78
CA THR A 304 -5.97 17.27 -14.53
C THR A 304 -4.73 17.53 -13.69
N GLU A 305 -3.59 17.75 -14.33
CA GLU A 305 -2.34 18.13 -13.63
C GLU A 305 -2.54 19.39 -12.76
N LYS A 306 -3.29 20.39 -13.26
CA LYS A 306 -3.62 21.61 -12.49
C LYS A 306 -4.37 21.29 -11.19
N GLN A 307 -5.34 20.38 -11.24
CA GLN A 307 -6.11 19.95 -10.06
C GLN A 307 -5.22 19.18 -9.08
N GLN A 308 -4.35 18.29 -9.58
CA GLN A 308 -3.37 17.61 -8.75
C GLN A 308 -2.49 18.61 -7.99
N TRP A 309 -1.92 19.59 -8.68
CA TRP A 309 -1.07 20.61 -8.04
C TRP A 309 -1.83 21.49 -7.06
N ALA A 310 -3.10 21.80 -7.31
CA ALA A 310 -3.94 22.54 -6.37
C ALA A 310 -4.15 21.75 -5.07
N LYS A 311 -4.41 20.45 -5.14
CA LYS A 311 -4.53 19.57 -3.97
C LYS A 311 -3.22 19.47 -3.19
N ILE A 312 -2.10 19.34 -3.86
CA ILE A 312 -0.76 19.33 -3.22
C ILE A 312 -0.48 20.67 -2.52
N ALA A 313 -0.86 21.81 -3.12
CA ALA A 313 -0.73 23.11 -2.49
C ALA A 313 -1.60 23.22 -1.24
N LEU A 314 -2.87 22.81 -1.31
CA LEU A 314 -3.78 22.78 -0.15
C LEU A 314 -3.20 21.94 1.01
N ILE A 315 -2.73 20.74 0.75
CA ILE A 315 -2.10 19.86 1.76
C ILE A 315 -0.90 20.58 2.41
N LYS A 316 -0.05 21.21 1.61
CA LYS A 316 1.13 21.93 2.10
C LYS A 316 0.76 23.10 2.99
N ASP A 317 -0.26 23.87 2.60
CA ASP A 317 -0.72 25.05 3.36
C ASP A 317 -1.36 24.63 4.70
N ILE A 318 -2.19 23.58 4.69
CA ILE A 318 -2.78 23.03 5.91
C ILE A 318 -1.69 22.47 6.82
N ALA A 319 -0.75 21.69 6.29
CA ALA A 319 0.33 21.13 7.09
C ALA A 319 1.18 22.20 7.77
N LYS A 320 1.44 23.30 7.07
CA LYS A 320 2.15 24.44 7.64
C LYS A 320 1.39 25.14 8.78
N GLU A 321 0.06 25.15 8.71
CA GLU A 321 -0.76 25.76 9.77
C GLU A 321 -0.85 24.86 11.00
N VAL A 322 -1.08 23.57 10.79
CA VAL A 322 -1.34 22.62 11.89
C VAL A 322 -0.05 22.26 12.64
N TRP A 323 1.07 22.13 11.94
CA TRP A 323 2.33 21.65 12.54
C TRP A 323 3.48 22.67 12.49
N GLY A 324 3.31 23.86 11.92
CA GLY A 324 4.25 24.98 11.98
C GLY A 324 5.26 25.08 10.94
#